data_20c659f7d07454bdda09306f1f5f2ea4
#
_entry.id   20c659f7d07454bdda09306f1f5f2ea4
#
_cell.length_a   1.000
_cell.length_b   1.000
_cell.length_c   1.000
_cell.angle_alpha   90.00
_cell.angle_beta   90.00
_cell.angle_gamma   90.00
#
_symmetry.space_group_name_H-M   'P 1'
#
loop_
_entity.id
_entity.type
_entity.pdbx_description
1 polymer ?
#
loop_
_entity_poly.entity_id
_entity_poly.type
_entity_poly.pdbx_seq_one_letter_code
_entity_poly.pdbx_strand_id
1 'polypeptide(L)'
;FPEYCAPITAQEGTIILNTEMMEENNLTMPSSLKDLAKPEYEGMISVTDISSSSTAWLLLQGLISAYGEEETKEILTEIYKNAGDHIEESGSAPLKKVRAGEVAIGFGLRQQAVADKADGLPIDFVDPEEGNFSLTESLCVVDKGDRTNEKAMEMAKCIVEHAREELQQSYPLALYRGEETDSENLSGNPKVFEEPLTIELLEKHQKLSEECK
;
A
#
# COMPACT_ATOMS: atom_id res chain seq x y z
N PHE A 1 -14.77 -1.81 15.32
CA PHE A 1 -13.63 -2.69 15.59
C PHE A 1 -13.96 -3.61 16.77
N PRO A 2 -13.43 -4.87 16.79
CA PRO A 2 -13.57 -5.75 17.95
C PRO A 2 -12.94 -5.16 19.21
N GLU A 3 -13.47 -5.50 20.38
CA GLU A 3 -12.97 -4.98 21.68
C GLU A 3 -11.51 -5.35 21.99
N TYR A 4 -10.97 -6.36 21.30
CA TYR A 4 -9.60 -6.83 21.46
C TYR A 4 -8.60 -6.25 20.45
N CYS A 5 -9.04 -5.38 19.55
CA CYS A 5 -8.23 -4.70 18.55
C CYS A 5 -8.43 -3.19 18.63
N ALA A 6 -7.34 -2.43 18.66
CA ALA A 6 -7.36 -0.98 18.56
C ALA A 6 -6.73 -0.54 17.25
N PRO A 7 -7.44 0.17 16.37
CA PRO A 7 -6.84 0.76 15.18
C PRO A 7 -5.81 1.80 15.59
N ILE A 8 -4.64 1.80 14.95
CA ILE A 8 -3.54 2.72 15.28
C ILE A 8 -3.11 3.58 14.10
N THR A 9 -3.17 3.04 12.86
CA THR A 9 -2.82 3.75 11.63
C THR A 9 -3.76 3.35 10.50
N ALA A 10 -3.84 4.17 9.46
CA ALA A 10 -4.41 3.80 8.17
C ALA A 10 -3.43 4.17 7.07
N GLN A 11 -3.44 3.39 5.99
CA GLN A 11 -2.52 3.52 4.87
C GLN A 11 -3.30 3.41 3.57
N GLU A 12 -2.96 4.23 2.59
CA GLU A 12 -3.51 4.17 1.23
C GLU A 12 -2.43 3.79 0.23
N GLY A 13 -2.83 3.00 -0.77
CA GLY A 13 -1.97 2.64 -1.90
C GLY A 13 -1.96 3.74 -2.98
N THR A 14 -0.81 3.94 -3.62
CA THR A 14 -0.64 4.86 -4.75
C THR A 14 0.46 4.39 -5.70
N ILE A 15 0.48 4.92 -6.92
CA ILE A 15 1.60 4.78 -7.85
C ILE A 15 2.63 5.85 -7.48
N ILE A 16 3.89 5.43 -7.32
CA ILE A 16 5.01 6.28 -6.94
C ILE A 16 5.97 6.40 -8.11
N LEU A 17 6.47 7.58 -8.37
CA LEU A 17 7.29 7.87 -9.54
C LEU A 17 8.61 8.54 -9.13
N ASN A 18 9.70 8.17 -9.80
CA ASN A 18 10.92 8.96 -9.84
C ASN A 18 10.85 9.86 -11.08
N THR A 19 10.69 11.17 -10.88
CA THR A 19 10.45 12.12 -11.96
C THR A 19 11.65 12.25 -12.90
N GLU A 20 12.88 12.13 -12.39
CA GLU A 20 14.11 12.17 -13.18
C GLU A 20 14.20 10.93 -14.08
N MET A 21 13.98 9.72 -13.53
CA MET A 21 14.00 8.50 -14.33
C MET A 21 12.88 8.43 -15.36
N MET A 22 11.69 8.94 -15.03
CA MET A 22 10.58 9.05 -15.99
C MET A 22 10.97 9.89 -17.20
N GLU A 23 11.63 11.04 -16.97
CA GLU A 23 12.11 11.94 -18.01
C GLU A 23 13.28 11.33 -18.81
N GLU A 24 14.30 10.80 -18.14
CA GLU A 24 15.49 10.20 -18.78
C GLU A 24 15.14 9.03 -19.70
N ASN A 25 14.16 8.23 -19.33
CA ASN A 25 13.71 7.08 -20.11
C ASN A 25 12.53 7.40 -21.06
N ASN A 26 12.07 8.65 -21.13
CA ASN A 26 10.89 9.07 -21.89
C ASN A 26 9.64 8.21 -21.63
N LEU A 27 9.40 7.83 -20.39
CA LEU A 27 8.27 7.01 -19.99
C LEU A 27 7.01 7.86 -19.90
N THR A 28 5.88 7.29 -20.36
CA THR A 28 4.57 7.93 -20.22
C THR A 28 4.14 7.92 -18.77
N MET A 29 3.52 9.00 -18.29
CA MET A 29 2.95 9.04 -16.93
C MET A 29 1.77 8.06 -16.84
N PRO A 30 1.78 7.07 -15.94
CA PRO A 30 0.62 6.21 -15.74
C PRO A 30 -0.53 6.98 -15.08
N SER A 31 -1.77 6.66 -15.43
CA SER A 31 -2.97 7.22 -14.79
C SER A 31 -3.77 6.16 -14.01
N SER A 32 -3.48 4.89 -14.26
CA SER A 32 -4.21 3.76 -13.70
C SER A 32 -3.26 2.65 -13.25
N LEU A 33 -3.73 1.76 -12.38
CA LEU A 33 -3.00 0.54 -12.01
C LEU A 33 -2.80 -0.37 -13.22
N LYS A 34 -3.78 -0.41 -14.12
CA LYS A 34 -3.70 -1.17 -15.38
C LYS A 34 -2.57 -0.67 -16.28
N ASP A 35 -2.25 0.61 -16.24
CA ASP A 35 -1.15 1.15 -17.02
C ASP A 35 0.19 0.50 -16.69
N LEU A 36 0.40 0.01 -15.45
CA LEU A 36 1.62 -0.68 -15.05
C LEU A 36 1.89 -1.98 -15.85
N ALA A 37 0.87 -2.50 -16.52
CA ALA A 37 0.99 -3.65 -17.43
C ALA A 37 1.52 -3.28 -18.84
N LYS A 38 1.72 -1.98 -19.14
CA LYS A 38 2.21 -1.56 -20.45
C LYS A 38 3.66 -2.02 -20.67
N PRO A 39 3.99 -2.53 -21.89
CA PRO A 39 5.34 -3.04 -22.16
C PRO A 39 6.47 -2.01 -22.02
N GLU A 40 6.15 -0.71 -22.13
CA GLU A 40 7.14 0.36 -21.96
C GLU A 40 7.75 0.42 -20.55
N TYR A 41 7.12 -0.23 -19.57
CA TYR A 41 7.60 -0.27 -18.19
C TYR A 41 8.37 -1.54 -17.82
N GLU A 42 8.71 -2.40 -18.79
CA GLU A 42 9.50 -3.61 -18.55
C GLU A 42 10.84 -3.26 -17.89
N GLY A 43 11.10 -3.83 -16.71
CA GLY A 43 12.28 -3.56 -15.88
C GLY A 43 12.27 -2.20 -15.15
N MET A 44 11.20 -1.41 -15.29
CA MET A 44 11.11 -0.05 -14.74
C MET A 44 10.12 0.07 -13.57
N ILE A 45 9.49 -1.03 -13.16
CA ILE A 45 8.51 -1.00 -12.06
C ILE A 45 8.93 -1.91 -10.91
N SER A 46 8.52 -1.55 -9.71
CA SER A 46 8.62 -2.40 -8.51
C SER A 46 7.28 -2.49 -7.80
N VAL A 47 6.89 -3.71 -7.45
CA VAL A 47 5.66 -4.01 -6.70
C VAL A 47 5.96 -4.97 -5.57
N THR A 48 5.01 -5.17 -4.66
CA THR A 48 5.17 -6.03 -3.49
C THR A 48 4.43 -7.35 -3.69
N ASP A 49 4.97 -8.44 -3.15
CA ASP A 49 4.31 -9.74 -3.08
C ASP A 49 3.24 -9.74 -1.98
N ILE A 50 2.01 -10.13 -2.32
CA ILE A 50 0.89 -10.23 -1.37
C ILE A 50 1.11 -11.31 -0.29
N SER A 51 1.92 -12.33 -0.55
CA SER A 51 2.25 -13.34 0.45
C SER A 51 3.12 -12.79 1.58
N SER A 52 3.82 -11.69 1.33
CA SER A 52 4.80 -11.08 2.23
C SER A 52 4.33 -9.75 2.81
N SER A 53 3.47 -9.00 2.12
CA SER A 53 3.04 -7.67 2.57
C SER A 53 1.62 -7.30 2.16
N SER A 54 0.88 -6.73 3.12
CA SER A 54 -0.48 -6.20 2.89
C SER A 54 -0.53 -5.01 1.93
N THR A 55 0.58 -4.32 1.66
CA THR A 55 0.64 -3.25 0.66
C THR A 55 0.27 -3.76 -0.74
N ALA A 56 0.68 -4.98 -1.08
CA ALA A 56 0.29 -5.61 -2.35
C ALA A 56 -1.22 -5.86 -2.45
N TRP A 57 -1.90 -6.04 -1.32
CA TRP A 57 -3.35 -6.24 -1.31
C TRP A 57 -4.11 -4.99 -1.76
N LEU A 58 -3.54 -3.80 -1.53
CA LEU A 58 -4.11 -2.52 -2.00
C LEU A 58 -4.10 -2.45 -3.53
N LEU A 59 -3.00 -2.85 -4.18
CA LEU A 59 -2.89 -2.95 -5.63
C LEU A 59 -3.89 -3.96 -6.20
N LEU A 60 -3.88 -5.18 -5.66
CA LEU A 60 -4.72 -6.26 -6.15
C LEU A 60 -6.21 -5.93 -5.98
N GLN A 61 -6.60 -5.34 -4.85
CA GLN A 61 -7.98 -4.94 -4.60
C GLN A 61 -8.43 -3.83 -5.56
N GLY A 62 -7.55 -2.88 -5.88
CA GLY A 62 -7.82 -1.86 -6.89
C GLY A 62 -8.15 -2.48 -8.25
N LEU A 63 -7.33 -3.43 -8.69
CA LEU A 63 -7.54 -4.14 -9.95
C LEU A 63 -8.82 -4.98 -9.92
N ILE A 64 -9.05 -5.80 -8.89
CA ILE A 64 -10.24 -6.65 -8.78
C ILE A 64 -11.53 -5.83 -8.75
N SER A 65 -11.54 -4.72 -8.00
CA SER A 65 -12.71 -3.85 -7.90
C SER A 65 -13.07 -3.19 -9.23
N ALA A 66 -12.07 -2.85 -10.04
CA ALA A 66 -12.29 -2.16 -11.31
C ALA A 66 -12.56 -3.12 -12.47
N TYR A 67 -11.90 -4.28 -12.51
CA TYR A 67 -11.87 -5.16 -13.69
C TYR A 67 -12.39 -6.58 -13.42
N GLY A 68 -12.65 -6.95 -12.16
CA GLY A 68 -12.98 -8.33 -11.78
C GLY A 68 -11.76 -9.25 -11.81
N GLU A 69 -11.93 -10.49 -11.31
CA GLU A 69 -10.82 -11.42 -11.08
C GLU A 69 -10.11 -11.88 -12.38
N GLU A 70 -10.88 -12.19 -13.42
CA GLU A 70 -10.31 -12.75 -14.67
C GLU A 70 -9.43 -11.72 -15.40
N GLU A 71 -9.91 -10.50 -15.61
CA GLU A 71 -9.11 -9.45 -16.24
C GLU A 71 -7.95 -9.02 -15.34
N THR A 72 -8.14 -9.03 -14.02
CA THR A 72 -7.06 -8.78 -13.05
C THR A 72 -5.92 -9.76 -13.19
N LYS A 73 -6.17 -11.05 -13.45
CA LYS A 73 -5.11 -12.03 -13.70
C LYS A 73 -4.26 -11.67 -14.90
N GLU A 74 -4.90 -11.28 -16.00
CA GLU A 74 -4.18 -10.86 -17.21
C GLU A 74 -3.32 -9.63 -16.95
N ILE A 75 -3.88 -8.60 -16.30
CA ILE A 75 -3.18 -7.37 -15.96
C ILE A 75 -2.00 -7.65 -14.99
N LEU A 76 -2.24 -8.42 -13.93
CA LEU A 76 -1.24 -8.70 -12.91
C LEU A 76 -0.07 -9.55 -13.46
N THR A 77 -0.35 -10.48 -14.37
CA THR A 77 0.69 -11.26 -15.07
C THR A 77 1.64 -10.34 -15.84
N GLU A 78 1.11 -9.35 -16.57
CA GLU A 78 1.96 -8.39 -17.28
C GLU A 78 2.68 -7.43 -16.32
N ILE A 79 2.04 -7.03 -15.20
CA ILE A 79 2.72 -6.24 -14.15
C ILE A 79 3.90 -7.01 -13.56
N TYR A 80 3.73 -8.28 -13.21
CA TYR A 80 4.81 -9.11 -12.65
C TYR A 80 5.92 -9.36 -13.67
N LYS A 81 5.57 -9.56 -14.93
CA LYS A 81 6.55 -9.66 -16.00
C LYS A 81 7.35 -8.36 -16.15
N ASN A 82 6.69 -7.20 -16.12
CA ASN A 82 7.36 -5.90 -16.16
C ASN A 82 8.22 -5.64 -14.91
N ALA A 83 7.81 -6.14 -13.75
CA ALA A 83 8.58 -6.02 -12.52
C ALA A 83 9.82 -6.94 -12.50
N GLY A 84 9.72 -8.14 -13.06
CA GLY A 84 10.82 -9.10 -13.08
C GLY A 84 11.40 -9.36 -11.67
N ASP A 85 12.66 -9.02 -11.46
CA ASP A 85 13.36 -9.19 -10.17
C ASP A 85 12.98 -8.13 -9.12
N HIS A 86 12.07 -7.20 -9.43
CA HIS A 86 11.61 -6.13 -8.55
C HIS A 86 10.25 -6.41 -7.90
N ILE A 87 9.91 -7.69 -7.70
CA ILE A 87 8.80 -8.13 -6.86
C ILE A 87 9.33 -8.29 -5.44
N GLU A 88 8.88 -7.42 -4.53
CA GLU A 88 9.48 -7.20 -3.23
C GLU A 88 8.72 -7.92 -2.10
N GLU A 89 9.45 -8.34 -1.06
CA GLU A 89 8.87 -8.95 0.14
C GLU A 89 8.36 -7.91 1.18
N SER A 90 8.74 -6.65 1.05
CA SER A 90 8.39 -5.58 2.00
C SER A 90 7.62 -4.45 1.32
N GLY A 91 6.52 -4.01 1.94
CA GLY A 91 5.69 -2.92 1.42
C GLY A 91 6.40 -1.58 1.23
N SER A 92 7.52 -1.34 1.91
CA SER A 92 8.33 -0.14 1.74
C SER A 92 9.46 -0.29 0.72
N ALA A 93 9.71 -1.50 0.20
CA ALA A 93 10.82 -1.74 -0.72
C ALA A 93 10.61 -1.09 -2.09
N PRO A 94 9.42 -1.08 -2.71
CA PRO A 94 9.22 -0.39 -3.98
C PRO A 94 9.60 1.10 -3.91
N LEU A 95 9.17 1.82 -2.87
CA LEU A 95 9.56 3.23 -2.70
C LEU A 95 11.09 3.39 -2.52
N LYS A 96 11.75 2.48 -1.79
CA LYS A 96 13.21 2.54 -1.62
C LYS A 96 13.94 2.38 -2.96
N LYS A 97 13.45 1.51 -3.84
CA LYS A 97 14.01 1.33 -5.18
C LYS A 97 13.77 2.53 -6.08
N VAL A 98 12.59 3.13 -6.01
CA VAL A 98 12.26 4.37 -6.72
C VAL A 98 13.16 5.52 -6.24
N ARG A 99 13.36 5.67 -4.92
CA ARG A 99 14.29 6.68 -4.35
C ARG A 99 15.73 6.46 -4.79
N ALA A 100 16.16 5.21 -4.89
CA ALA A 100 17.52 4.86 -5.29
C ALA A 100 17.75 5.01 -6.81
N GLY A 101 16.70 5.25 -7.60
CA GLY A 101 16.80 5.29 -9.05
C GLY A 101 17.07 3.90 -9.66
N GLU A 102 16.68 2.81 -8.98
CA GLU A 102 16.75 1.46 -9.53
C GLU A 102 15.60 1.17 -10.47
N VAL A 103 14.43 1.75 -10.21
CA VAL A 103 13.22 1.69 -11.05
C VAL A 103 12.56 3.06 -11.10
N ALA A 104 11.85 3.32 -12.21
CA ALA A 104 11.15 4.59 -12.41
C ALA A 104 9.81 4.67 -11.66
N ILE A 105 9.15 3.53 -11.45
CA ILE A 105 7.80 3.45 -10.94
C ILE A 105 7.73 2.40 -9.82
N GLY A 106 6.97 2.68 -8.77
CA GLY A 106 6.66 1.73 -7.72
C GLY A 106 5.18 1.80 -7.34
N PHE A 107 4.65 0.72 -6.76
CA PHE A 107 3.39 0.79 -6.04
C PHE A 107 3.68 0.70 -4.53
N GLY A 108 3.18 1.66 -3.76
CA GLY A 108 3.49 1.75 -2.33
C GLY A 108 2.51 2.63 -1.57
N LEU A 109 2.96 3.12 -0.41
CA LEU A 109 2.12 3.88 0.52
C LEU A 109 2.15 5.37 0.19
N ARG A 110 0.97 5.95 -0.03
CA ARG A 110 0.78 7.32 -0.47
C ARG A 110 1.44 8.36 0.44
N GLN A 111 1.25 8.26 1.75
CA GLN A 111 1.81 9.21 2.72
C GLN A 111 3.33 9.29 2.66
N GLN A 112 4.01 8.19 2.32
CA GLN A 112 5.47 8.19 2.19
C GLN A 112 5.92 8.95 0.93
N ALA A 113 5.18 8.82 -0.18
CA ALA A 113 5.47 9.57 -1.39
C ALA A 113 5.16 11.07 -1.23
N VAL A 114 4.09 11.42 -0.51
CA VAL A 114 3.76 12.81 -0.15
C VAL A 114 4.89 13.44 0.66
N ALA A 115 5.40 12.73 1.67
CA ALA A 115 6.51 13.21 2.50
C ALA A 115 7.79 13.41 1.67
N ASP A 116 8.15 12.46 0.81
CA ASP A 116 9.33 12.55 -0.05
C ASP A 116 9.27 13.74 -1.01
N LYS A 117 8.10 13.97 -1.61
CA LYS A 117 7.86 15.11 -2.47
C LYS A 117 8.00 16.44 -1.71
N ALA A 118 7.48 16.51 -0.49
CA ALA A 118 7.59 17.67 0.38
C ALA A 118 9.05 17.93 0.80
N ASP A 119 9.85 16.88 0.99
CA ASP A 119 11.28 16.95 1.30
C ASP A 119 12.14 17.32 0.07
N GLY A 120 11.53 17.49 -1.12
CA GLY A 120 12.21 17.91 -2.35
C GLY A 120 12.97 16.78 -3.05
N LEU A 121 12.66 15.52 -2.77
CA LEU A 121 13.18 14.40 -3.54
C LEU A 121 12.54 14.38 -4.94
N PRO A 122 13.19 13.79 -5.95
CA PRO A 122 12.63 13.65 -7.29
C PRO A 122 11.52 12.56 -7.32
N ILE A 123 10.63 12.64 -6.36
CA ILE A 123 9.52 11.71 -6.17
C ILE A 123 8.21 12.45 -6.42
N ASP A 124 7.34 11.82 -7.19
CA ASP A 124 5.94 12.20 -7.35
C ASP A 124 5.04 10.98 -7.18
N PHE A 125 3.74 11.18 -7.18
CA PHE A 125 2.77 10.09 -7.06
C PHE A 125 1.55 10.38 -7.92
N VAL A 126 0.85 9.31 -8.28
CA VAL A 126 -0.41 9.37 -9.02
C VAL A 126 -1.46 8.57 -8.26
N ASP A 127 -2.54 9.23 -7.90
CA ASP A 127 -3.73 8.57 -7.38
C ASP A 127 -4.43 7.86 -8.55
N PRO A 128 -4.48 6.52 -8.56
CA PRO A 128 -4.92 5.77 -9.74
C PRO A 128 -6.43 5.91 -9.98
N GLU A 129 -6.84 5.78 -11.25
CA GLU A 129 -8.26 5.86 -11.64
C GLU A 129 -9.12 4.81 -10.94
N GLU A 130 -8.57 3.63 -10.64
CA GLU A 130 -9.24 2.56 -9.89
C GLU A 130 -9.50 2.92 -8.43
N GLY A 131 -8.77 3.89 -7.92
CA GLY A 131 -8.90 4.43 -6.57
C GLY A 131 -7.78 4.04 -5.62
N ASN A 132 -7.65 4.86 -4.57
CA ASN A 132 -6.70 4.64 -3.48
C ASN A 132 -7.35 3.76 -2.41
N PHE A 133 -7.14 2.46 -2.51
CA PHE A 133 -7.60 1.54 -1.49
C PHE A 133 -6.83 1.73 -0.20
N SER A 134 -7.53 1.63 0.93
CA SER A 134 -6.95 1.81 2.26
C SER A 134 -7.07 0.57 3.12
N LEU A 135 -6.06 0.37 3.98
CA LEU A 135 -6.04 -0.62 5.05
C LEU A 135 -5.79 0.07 6.38
N THR A 136 -6.50 -0.40 7.41
CA THR A 136 -6.28 0.03 8.80
C THR A 136 -5.40 -0.99 9.50
N GLU A 137 -4.31 -0.53 10.11
CA GLU A 137 -3.49 -1.34 10.99
C GLU A 137 -4.02 -1.25 12.42
N SER A 138 -4.01 -2.36 13.09
CA SER A 138 -4.54 -2.49 14.44
C SER A 138 -3.54 -3.11 15.39
N LEU A 139 -3.53 -2.62 16.62
CA LEU A 139 -2.81 -3.20 17.74
C LEU A 139 -3.69 -4.25 18.41
N CYS A 140 -3.15 -5.45 18.59
CA CYS A 140 -3.81 -6.54 19.30
C CYS A 140 -2.86 -7.17 20.31
N VAL A 141 -3.40 -7.63 21.45
CA VAL A 141 -2.64 -8.45 22.40
C VAL A 141 -2.96 -9.92 22.16
N VAL A 142 -1.91 -10.71 21.87
CA VAL A 142 -2.07 -12.14 21.63
C VAL A 142 -2.30 -12.86 22.95
N ASP A 143 -3.45 -13.49 23.10
CA ASP A 143 -3.74 -14.36 24.25
C ASP A 143 -3.00 -15.70 24.09
N LYS A 144 -2.14 -16.00 25.07
CA LYS A 144 -1.39 -17.27 25.17
C LYS A 144 -1.79 -18.07 26.43
N GLY A 145 -2.99 -17.83 26.96
CA GLY A 145 -3.46 -18.37 28.23
C GLY A 145 -2.55 -17.94 29.38
N ASP A 146 -2.15 -18.87 30.25
CA ASP A 146 -1.28 -18.59 31.42
C ASP A 146 0.09 -17.99 31.05
N ARG A 147 0.46 -17.98 29.77
CA ARG A 147 1.71 -17.41 29.28
C ARG A 147 1.54 -16.03 28.62
N THR A 148 0.34 -15.46 28.66
CA THR A 148 0.11 -14.10 28.17
C THR A 148 0.88 -13.13 29.06
N ASN A 149 1.68 -12.26 28.42
CA ASN A 149 2.46 -11.27 29.14
C ASN A 149 1.53 -10.16 29.65
N GLU A 150 1.38 -10.04 30.97
CA GLU A 150 0.53 -9.02 31.61
C GLU A 150 0.91 -7.59 31.18
N LYS A 151 2.22 -7.32 30.98
CA LYS A 151 2.71 -6.02 30.50
C LYS A 151 2.34 -5.72 29.04
N ALA A 152 1.96 -6.72 28.23
CA ALA A 152 1.53 -6.49 26.86
C ALA A 152 0.24 -5.66 26.82
N MET A 153 -0.69 -5.90 27.73
CA MET A 153 -1.91 -5.11 27.85
C MET A 153 -1.62 -3.68 28.32
N GLU A 154 -0.70 -3.51 29.27
CA GLU A 154 -0.28 -2.18 29.73
C GLU A 154 0.39 -1.39 28.60
N MET A 155 1.25 -2.04 27.80
CA MET A 155 1.89 -1.44 26.64
C MET A 155 0.86 -1.05 25.58
N ALA A 156 -0.09 -1.95 25.27
CA ALA A 156 -1.16 -1.67 24.30
C ALA A 156 -1.99 -0.45 24.71
N LYS A 157 -2.38 -0.35 25.97
CA LYS A 157 -3.08 0.82 26.52
C LYS A 157 -2.24 2.09 26.40
N CYS A 158 -0.97 2.03 26.77
CA CYS A 158 -0.05 3.16 26.67
C CYS A 158 0.05 3.68 25.21
N ILE A 159 0.17 2.78 24.23
CA ILE A 159 0.22 3.16 22.80
C ILE A 159 -1.09 3.83 22.39
N VAL A 160 -2.24 3.25 22.72
CA VAL A 160 -3.55 3.80 22.34
C VAL A 160 -3.80 5.17 22.97
N GLU A 161 -3.40 5.35 24.24
CA GLU A 161 -3.67 6.57 25.00
C GLU A 161 -2.69 7.71 24.69
N HIS A 162 -1.45 7.40 24.29
CA HIS A 162 -0.38 8.39 24.23
C HIS A 162 0.37 8.49 22.91
N ALA A 163 0.29 7.47 22.01
CA ALA A 163 1.08 7.49 20.78
C ALA A 163 0.34 8.06 19.56
N ARG A 164 -0.97 8.35 19.67
CA ARG A 164 -1.76 8.73 18.51
C ARG A 164 -1.28 10.00 17.81
N GLU A 165 -0.93 11.03 18.55
CA GLU A 165 -0.41 12.29 18.02
C GLU A 165 0.92 12.08 17.26
N GLU A 166 1.82 11.26 17.81
CA GLU A 166 3.09 10.89 17.16
C GLU A 166 2.86 10.03 15.91
N LEU A 167 1.96 9.05 16.00
CA LEU A 167 1.60 8.19 14.87
C LEU A 167 0.95 8.99 13.73
N GLN A 168 0.16 10.00 14.03
CA GLN A 168 -0.50 10.84 13.03
C GLN A 168 0.49 11.70 12.23
N GLN A 169 1.67 12.00 12.77
CA GLN A 169 2.74 12.68 12.02
C GLN A 169 3.28 11.82 10.87
N SER A 170 3.37 10.49 11.05
CA SER A 170 3.86 9.56 10.04
C SER A 170 2.76 8.88 9.23
N TYR A 171 1.55 8.81 9.81
CA TYR A 171 0.35 8.18 9.23
C TYR A 171 -0.82 9.17 9.35
N PRO A 172 -0.88 10.17 8.48
CA PRO A 172 -1.72 11.36 8.67
C PRO A 172 -3.23 11.12 8.52
N LEU A 173 -3.65 9.94 8.06
CA LEU A 173 -5.06 9.66 7.88
C LEU A 173 -5.81 9.63 9.21
N ALA A 174 -6.93 10.34 9.26
CA ALA A 174 -7.83 10.37 10.39
C ALA A 174 -8.47 8.99 10.63
N LEU A 175 -8.45 8.50 11.86
CA LEU A 175 -9.06 7.24 12.29
C LEU A 175 -10.17 7.43 13.32
N TYR A 176 -10.06 8.46 14.11
CA TYR A 176 -10.94 8.69 15.24
C TYR A 176 -11.79 9.94 15.04
N ARG A 177 -12.95 9.95 15.69
CA ARG A 177 -13.88 11.08 15.59
C ARG A 177 -13.23 12.35 16.15
N GLY A 178 -13.18 13.40 15.34
CA GLY A 178 -12.58 14.68 15.67
C GLY A 178 -11.13 14.85 15.19
N GLU A 179 -10.53 13.83 14.61
CA GLU A 179 -9.27 13.97 13.88
C GLU A 179 -9.53 14.52 12.46
N GLU A 180 -8.57 15.24 11.94
CA GLU A 180 -8.58 15.77 10.57
C GLU A 180 -7.35 15.25 9.82
N THR A 181 -7.49 15.09 8.52
CA THR A 181 -6.38 14.79 7.60
C THR A 181 -6.08 16.04 6.80
N ASP A 182 -4.81 16.44 6.75
CA ASP A 182 -4.38 17.59 5.95
C ASP A 182 -4.69 17.36 4.46
N SER A 183 -5.00 18.43 3.73
CA SER A 183 -5.44 18.35 2.33
C SER A 183 -4.44 17.66 1.40
N GLU A 184 -3.14 17.77 1.68
CA GLU A 184 -2.07 17.11 0.91
C GLU A 184 -2.08 15.59 1.06
N ASN A 185 -2.55 15.11 2.21
CA ASN A 185 -2.67 13.71 2.53
C ASN A 185 -4.03 13.08 2.13
N LEU A 186 -4.98 13.90 1.69
CA LEU A 186 -6.23 13.39 1.13
C LEU A 186 -5.99 12.89 -0.29
N SER A 187 -6.35 11.62 -0.54
CA SER A 187 -6.32 11.06 -1.90
C SER A 187 -7.47 11.60 -2.76
N GLY A 188 -7.24 11.64 -4.07
CA GLY A 188 -8.24 12.11 -5.02
C GLY A 188 -9.43 11.16 -5.19
N ASN A 189 -9.24 9.87 -4.92
CA ASN A 189 -10.24 8.82 -5.12
C ASN A 189 -10.16 7.73 -4.02
N PRO A 190 -10.47 8.08 -2.75
CA PRO A 190 -10.34 7.13 -1.64
C PRO A 190 -11.34 5.98 -1.77
N LYS A 191 -10.87 4.76 -1.53
CA LYS A 191 -11.65 3.52 -1.58
C LYS A 191 -11.42 2.67 -0.34
N VAL A 192 -12.44 1.93 0.02
CA VAL A 192 -12.40 0.92 1.08
C VAL A 192 -12.74 -0.45 0.50
N PHE A 193 -12.31 -1.49 1.15
CA PHE A 193 -12.73 -2.85 0.80
C PHE A 193 -14.24 -2.98 1.05
N GLU A 194 -14.97 -3.44 0.05
CA GLU A 194 -16.43 -3.66 0.16
C GLU A 194 -16.73 -4.93 0.96
N GLU A 195 -15.88 -5.96 0.80
CA GLU A 195 -15.99 -7.21 1.54
C GLU A 195 -15.21 -7.15 2.87
N PRO A 196 -15.67 -7.86 3.91
CA PRO A 196 -14.90 -8.00 5.15
C PRO A 196 -13.52 -8.61 4.88
N LEU A 197 -12.48 -8.04 5.49
CA LEU A 197 -11.12 -8.57 5.41
C LEU A 197 -11.01 -9.84 6.25
N THR A 198 -11.20 -10.99 5.62
CA THR A 198 -11.12 -12.31 6.24
C THR A 198 -9.87 -13.05 5.77
N ILE A 199 -9.52 -14.13 6.49
CA ILE A 199 -8.41 -15.02 6.10
C ILE A 199 -8.73 -15.67 4.75
N GLU A 200 -9.96 -16.09 4.54
CA GLU A 200 -10.40 -16.73 3.30
C GLU A 200 -10.28 -15.81 2.09
N LEU A 201 -10.61 -14.52 2.25
CA LEU A 201 -10.44 -13.53 1.20
C LEU A 201 -8.95 -13.30 0.90
N LEU A 202 -8.11 -13.22 1.94
CA LEU A 202 -6.66 -13.10 1.77
C LEU A 202 -6.07 -14.30 1.04
N GLU A 203 -6.38 -15.53 1.47
CA GLU A 203 -5.91 -16.76 0.83
C GLU A 203 -6.35 -16.86 -0.62
N LYS A 204 -7.58 -16.47 -0.94
CA LYS A 204 -8.10 -16.39 -2.30
C LYS A 204 -7.27 -15.44 -3.17
N HIS A 205 -6.99 -14.26 -2.65
CA HIS A 205 -6.20 -13.24 -3.36
C HIS A 205 -4.72 -13.60 -3.48
N GLN A 206 -4.14 -14.25 -2.45
CA GLN A 206 -2.78 -14.79 -2.52
C GLN A 206 -2.67 -15.87 -3.61
N LYS A 207 -3.66 -16.76 -3.68
CA LYS A 207 -3.69 -17.79 -4.72
C LYS A 207 -3.82 -17.18 -6.12
N LEU A 208 -4.70 -16.17 -6.29
CA LEU A 208 -4.84 -15.46 -7.55
C LEU A 208 -3.50 -14.83 -7.98
N SER A 209 -2.82 -14.15 -7.06
CA SER A 209 -1.52 -13.53 -7.31
C SER A 209 -0.44 -14.56 -7.68
N GLU A 210 -0.41 -15.70 -7.00
CA GLU A 210 0.57 -16.77 -7.29
C GLU A 210 0.36 -17.40 -8.66
N GLU A 211 -0.88 -17.48 -9.14
CA GLU A 211 -1.20 -17.96 -10.50
C GLU A 211 -0.71 -17.00 -11.61
N CYS A 212 -0.35 -15.75 -11.26
CA CYS A 212 0.10 -14.72 -12.21
C CYS A 212 1.64 -14.59 -12.32
N LYS A 213 2.39 -15.24 -11.43
CA LYS A 213 3.86 -15.27 -11.46
C LYS A 213 4.38 -16.34 -12.42
#